data_da8b2fd8dc2ac8cb71481fe8f153d46b
#
_entry.id   da8b2fd8dc2ac8cb71481fe8f153d46b
#
_cell.length_a   1.000
_cell.length_b   1.000
_cell.length_c   1.000
_cell.angle_alpha   90.00
_cell.angle_beta   90.00
_cell.angle_gamma   90.00
#
_symmetry.space_group_name_H-M   'P 1'
#
loop_
_entity.id
_entity.type
_entity.pdbx_description
1 polymer ?
#
loop_
_entity_poly.entity_id
_entity_poly.type
_entity_poly.pdbx_seq_one_letter_code
_entity_poly.pdbx_strand_id
1 'polypeptide(L)'
;MKMRYVLLGLVLMAPLWVMAEEQEGAPGRTIEDLFLSQDIELQILRSQALGTDPEMKRLALRSIRAMVEQGVTSDGVFVVLEALASEGVSRQVRSQGAIVNNFPLIRREATELLGQVGGERAKNTLLRVLRDDPEVVVLAEAAYALGSIGLNQNNEVSDYLVHTLLRENARSTPDNNLAYSIVISLERLSEANGGLANPEVINALIETASSPYIRTVRMRAVDAIVNMRDHGR
;
A
#
# COMPACT_ATOMS: atom_id res chain seq x y z
N MET A 1 -27.70 39.79 -87.53
CA MET A 1 -26.35 40.30 -87.26
C MET A 1 -26.25 40.48 -85.72
N LYS A 2 -25.70 39.55 -85.04
CA LYS A 2 -25.62 39.57 -83.56
C LYS A 2 -24.15 39.56 -83.14
N MET A 3 -23.72 40.67 -82.54
CA MET A 3 -22.39 40.91 -82.10
C MET A 3 -22.25 40.35 -80.66
N ARG A 4 -21.35 39.37 -80.47
CA ARG A 4 -21.08 38.72 -79.21
C ARG A 4 -19.84 39.42 -78.57
N TYR A 5 -20.02 40.06 -77.41
CA TYR A 5 -18.96 40.59 -76.64
C TYR A 5 -18.37 39.46 -75.77
N VAL A 6 -17.09 39.21 -75.91
CA VAL A 6 -16.32 38.32 -75.03
C VAL A 6 -15.72 39.18 -73.91
N LEU A 7 -16.18 38.95 -72.73
CA LEU A 7 -15.62 39.56 -71.51
C LEU A 7 -14.43 38.69 -70.98
N LEU A 8 -13.27 39.24 -71.12
CA LEU A 8 -12.04 38.64 -70.55
C LEU A 8 -11.99 38.92 -69.04
N GLY A 9 -12.23 37.90 -68.22
CA GLY A 9 -12.07 38.00 -66.76
C GLY A 9 -10.59 37.82 -66.36
N LEU A 10 -10.03 38.84 -65.83
CA LEU A 10 -8.65 38.84 -65.28
C LEU A 10 -8.74 38.27 -63.88
N VAL A 11 -8.26 37.03 -63.70
CA VAL A 11 -8.14 36.40 -62.37
C VAL A 11 -6.82 36.87 -61.77
N LEU A 12 -6.92 37.73 -60.77
CA LEU A 12 -5.80 38.13 -59.88
C LEU A 12 -5.52 36.98 -58.93
N MET A 13 -4.45 36.21 -59.17
CA MET A 13 -3.88 35.30 -58.20
C MET A 13 -3.11 36.09 -57.18
N ALA A 14 -3.67 36.24 -55.95
CA ALA A 14 -2.94 36.65 -54.79
C ALA A 14 -2.17 35.46 -54.19
N PRO A 15 -0.88 35.55 -53.89
CA PRO A 15 -0.17 34.45 -53.22
C PRO A 15 -0.64 34.39 -51.77
N LEU A 16 -1.30 33.30 -51.42
CA LEU A 16 -1.53 32.89 -50.01
C LEU A 16 -0.16 32.58 -49.39
N TRP A 17 0.39 33.50 -48.70
CA TRP A 17 1.43 33.22 -47.72
C TRP A 17 0.75 32.52 -46.54
N VAL A 18 0.82 31.21 -46.52
CA VAL A 18 0.52 30.43 -45.31
C VAL A 18 1.66 30.70 -44.36
N MET A 19 1.42 31.56 -43.36
CA MET A 19 2.24 31.62 -42.19
C MET A 19 2.06 30.25 -41.49
N ALA A 20 3.03 29.36 -41.64
CA ALA A 20 3.22 28.25 -40.75
C ALA A 20 3.66 28.88 -39.42
N GLU A 21 2.72 29.01 -38.50
CA GLU A 21 3.02 29.20 -37.08
C GLU A 21 3.74 27.93 -36.66
N GLU A 22 5.07 27.96 -36.56
CA GLU A 22 5.84 27.00 -35.80
C GLU A 22 5.30 27.03 -34.37
N GLN A 23 4.43 26.05 -34.04
CA GLN A 23 4.18 25.69 -32.68
C GLN A 23 5.55 25.25 -32.12
N GLU A 24 6.23 26.14 -31.39
CA GLU A 24 7.26 25.74 -30.45
C GLU A 24 6.63 24.70 -29.52
N GLY A 25 6.80 23.45 -29.86
CA GLY A 25 6.50 22.33 -28.95
C GLY A 25 7.27 22.59 -27.68
N ALA A 26 6.58 22.63 -26.54
CA ALA A 26 7.21 22.69 -25.24
C ALA A 26 8.41 21.72 -25.26
N PRO A 27 9.60 22.12 -24.78
CA PRO A 27 10.80 21.30 -24.86
C PRO A 27 10.48 19.93 -24.24
N GLY A 28 10.51 18.89 -25.06
CA GLY A 28 10.27 17.52 -24.62
C GLY A 28 11.24 17.23 -23.48
N ARG A 29 10.71 16.87 -22.30
CA ARG A 29 11.54 16.49 -21.15
C ARG A 29 12.50 15.40 -21.60
N THR A 30 13.78 15.62 -21.41
CA THR A 30 14.80 14.60 -21.68
C THR A 30 14.71 13.49 -20.64
N ILE A 31 15.31 12.33 -20.94
CA ILE A 31 15.39 11.23 -19.97
C ILE A 31 16.14 11.69 -18.72
N GLU A 32 17.19 12.51 -18.88
CA GLU A 32 17.92 13.12 -17.77
C GLU A 32 17.04 14.05 -16.91
N ASP A 33 16.18 14.87 -17.54
CA ASP A 33 15.23 15.74 -16.82
C ASP A 33 14.22 14.93 -15.99
N LEU A 34 13.79 13.79 -16.51
CA LEU A 34 12.90 12.87 -15.79
C LEU A 34 13.61 12.23 -14.58
N PHE A 35 14.86 11.78 -14.73
CA PHE A 35 15.65 11.22 -13.62
C PHE A 35 15.92 12.28 -12.55
N LEU A 36 16.35 13.47 -12.93
CA LEU A 36 16.60 14.55 -11.99
C LEU A 36 15.33 14.98 -11.24
N SER A 37 14.19 15.02 -11.92
CA SER A 37 12.91 15.35 -11.27
C SER A 37 12.47 14.29 -10.27
N GLN A 38 12.66 13.01 -10.55
CA GLN A 38 12.38 11.90 -9.61
C GLN A 38 13.28 11.94 -8.38
N ASP A 39 14.57 12.23 -8.55
CA ASP A 39 15.50 12.34 -7.41
C ASP A 39 15.14 13.52 -6.50
N ILE A 40 14.75 14.66 -7.06
CA ILE A 40 14.30 15.82 -6.28
C ILE A 40 12.99 15.50 -5.53
N GLU A 41 12.03 14.87 -6.19
CA GLU A 41 10.76 14.48 -5.57
C GLU A 41 10.99 13.52 -4.40
N LEU A 42 11.84 12.51 -4.55
CA LEU A 42 12.20 11.60 -3.47
C LEU A 42 12.91 12.30 -2.31
N GLN A 43 13.75 13.29 -2.57
CA GLN A 43 14.38 14.09 -1.51
C GLN A 43 13.35 14.92 -0.74
N ILE A 44 12.38 15.52 -1.42
CA ILE A 44 11.27 16.25 -0.79
C ILE A 44 10.44 15.28 0.08
N LEU A 45 10.05 14.13 -0.45
CA LEU A 45 9.30 13.11 0.29
C LEU A 45 10.05 12.64 1.54
N ARG A 46 11.36 12.39 1.44
CA ARG A 46 12.20 12.06 2.60
C ARG A 46 12.21 13.16 3.65
N SER A 47 12.38 14.41 3.23
CA SER A 47 12.39 15.55 4.14
C SER A 47 11.05 15.69 4.88
N GLN A 48 9.93 15.55 4.18
CA GLN A 48 8.60 15.59 4.75
C GLN A 48 8.35 14.42 5.71
N ALA A 49 8.72 13.21 5.32
CA ALA A 49 8.50 11.99 6.09
C ALA A 49 9.34 11.91 7.37
N LEU A 50 10.59 12.37 7.32
CA LEU A 50 11.53 12.32 8.44
C LEU A 50 11.47 13.55 9.35
N GLY A 51 10.74 14.61 8.94
CA GLY A 51 10.47 15.77 9.77
C GLY A 51 9.67 15.44 11.02
N THR A 52 9.48 16.41 11.91
CA THR A 52 8.71 16.23 13.16
C THR A 52 7.23 16.54 13.00
N ASP A 53 6.84 17.21 11.92
CA ASP A 53 5.47 17.64 11.67
C ASP A 53 4.61 16.49 11.10
N PRO A 54 3.55 16.07 11.82
CA PRO A 54 2.66 15.01 11.35
C PRO A 54 1.90 15.37 10.05
N GLU A 55 1.65 16.65 9.78
CA GLU A 55 0.97 17.04 8.53
C GLU A 55 1.88 16.88 7.31
N MET A 56 3.18 17.15 7.46
CA MET A 56 4.16 16.88 6.41
C MET A 56 4.29 15.39 6.13
N LYS A 57 4.23 14.54 7.16
CA LYS A 57 4.22 13.09 6.99
C LYS A 57 2.99 12.59 6.24
N ARG A 58 1.80 13.15 6.54
CA ARG A 58 0.58 12.83 5.79
C ARG A 58 0.65 13.30 4.33
N LEU A 59 1.28 14.45 4.10
CA LEU A 59 1.51 14.93 2.74
C LEU A 59 2.41 13.97 1.96
N ALA A 60 3.52 13.53 2.56
CA ALA A 60 4.40 12.53 1.96
C ALA A 60 3.65 11.22 1.64
N LEU A 61 2.82 10.71 2.57
CA LEU A 61 2.02 9.50 2.34
C LEU A 61 1.02 9.67 1.18
N ARG A 62 0.36 10.83 1.06
CA ARG A 62 -0.53 11.10 -0.08
C ARG A 62 0.21 11.09 -1.42
N SER A 63 1.40 11.69 -1.47
CA SER A 63 2.23 11.68 -2.68
C SER A 63 2.70 10.25 -3.02
N ILE A 64 3.16 9.50 -2.00
CA ILE A 64 3.56 8.10 -2.19
C ILE A 64 2.38 7.24 -2.65
N ARG A 65 1.18 7.44 -2.11
CA ARG A 65 -0.03 6.74 -2.56
C ARG A 65 -0.27 6.95 -4.06
N ALA A 66 -0.20 8.19 -4.53
CA ALA A 66 -0.35 8.49 -5.95
C ALA A 66 0.74 7.83 -6.80
N MET A 67 2.00 7.76 -6.32
CA MET A 67 3.08 7.04 -7.01
C MET A 67 2.81 5.54 -7.07
N VAL A 68 2.40 4.92 -5.97
CA VAL A 68 2.09 3.48 -5.90
C VAL A 68 0.90 3.13 -6.81
N GLU A 69 -0.15 3.93 -6.83
CA GLU A 69 -1.30 3.77 -7.74
C GLU A 69 -0.91 3.87 -9.22
N GLN A 70 0.14 4.61 -9.55
CA GLN A 70 0.74 4.68 -10.89
C GLN A 70 1.76 3.57 -11.18
N GLY A 71 1.98 2.65 -10.24
CA GLY A 71 2.94 1.55 -10.36
C GLY A 71 4.39 1.98 -10.13
N VAL A 72 4.63 3.18 -9.60
CA VAL A 72 5.98 3.67 -9.26
C VAL A 72 6.37 3.15 -7.87
N THR A 73 7.22 2.11 -7.84
CA THR A 73 7.71 1.48 -6.62
C THR A 73 9.23 1.46 -6.61
N SER A 74 9.84 2.63 -6.35
CA SER A 74 11.30 2.74 -6.27
C SER A 74 11.82 2.37 -4.87
N ASP A 75 13.11 2.03 -4.77
CA ASP A 75 13.78 1.83 -3.47
C ASP A 75 13.64 3.04 -2.54
N GLY A 76 13.60 4.24 -3.11
CA GLY A 76 13.42 5.48 -2.34
C GLY A 76 12.05 5.56 -1.67
N VAL A 77 10.99 5.20 -2.39
CA VAL A 77 9.62 5.11 -1.86
C VAL A 77 9.56 4.07 -0.73
N PHE A 78 10.16 2.90 -0.96
CA PHE A 78 10.18 1.84 0.04
C PHE A 78 10.87 2.28 1.35
N VAL A 79 12.03 2.93 1.27
CA VAL A 79 12.78 3.42 2.44
C VAL A 79 11.94 4.42 3.26
N VAL A 80 11.20 5.29 2.58
CA VAL A 80 10.32 6.25 3.26
C VAL A 80 9.15 5.54 3.95
N LEU A 81 8.49 4.59 3.28
CA LEU A 81 7.41 3.80 3.87
C LEU A 81 7.88 2.98 5.09
N GLU A 82 9.04 2.33 5.00
CA GLU A 82 9.62 1.57 6.11
C GLU A 82 9.91 2.47 7.33
N ALA A 83 10.45 3.67 7.11
CA ALA A 83 10.69 4.64 8.17
C ALA A 83 9.39 5.11 8.82
N LEU A 84 8.35 5.41 8.03
CA LEU A 84 7.05 5.84 8.56
C LEU A 84 6.30 4.70 9.26
N ALA A 85 6.37 3.47 8.76
CA ALA A 85 5.71 2.30 9.37
C ALA A 85 6.32 1.92 10.75
N SER A 86 7.56 2.32 11.02
CA SER A 86 8.26 2.01 12.29
C SER A 86 8.45 3.23 13.20
N GLU A 87 7.92 4.39 12.83
CA GLU A 87 8.13 5.63 13.58
C GLU A 87 7.51 5.60 14.97
N GLY A 88 8.28 6.07 15.97
CA GLY A 88 7.85 6.07 17.38
C GLY A 88 7.87 4.69 18.03
N VAL A 89 8.11 3.63 17.27
CA VAL A 89 8.29 2.25 17.75
C VAL A 89 9.78 1.91 17.79
N SER A 90 10.43 1.82 16.65
CA SER A 90 11.87 1.51 16.55
C SER A 90 12.76 2.67 17.02
N ARG A 91 12.32 3.90 16.80
CA ARG A 91 13.03 5.11 17.20
C ARG A 91 12.09 6.08 17.91
N GLN A 92 12.14 6.10 19.25
CA GLN A 92 11.35 7.02 20.07
C GLN A 92 12.07 8.34 20.25
N VAL A 93 11.38 9.44 19.97
CA VAL A 93 11.82 10.80 20.34
C VAL A 93 11.02 11.23 21.55
N ARG A 94 11.73 11.63 22.62
CA ARG A 94 11.09 12.07 23.86
C ARG A 94 11.34 13.56 24.11
N SER A 95 10.27 14.25 24.52
CA SER A 95 10.31 15.62 25.00
C SER A 95 9.59 15.68 26.32
N GLN A 96 10.23 16.21 27.35
CA GLN A 96 9.67 16.29 28.73
C GLN A 96 9.13 14.93 29.25
N GLY A 97 9.78 13.81 28.87
CA GLY A 97 9.40 12.45 29.27
C GLY A 97 8.32 11.79 28.41
N ALA A 98 7.58 12.53 27.58
CA ALA A 98 6.58 12.00 26.68
C ALA A 98 7.17 11.63 25.30
N ILE A 99 6.69 10.56 24.66
CA ILE A 99 7.04 10.23 23.28
C ILE A 99 6.28 11.19 22.38
N VAL A 100 7.02 11.98 21.56
CA VAL A 100 6.44 13.03 20.72
C VAL A 100 6.28 12.62 19.26
N ASN A 101 6.82 11.46 18.86
CA ASN A 101 6.72 10.92 17.50
C ASN A 101 5.89 9.62 17.43
N ASN A 102 4.92 9.43 18.33
CA ASN A 102 3.99 8.31 18.26
C ASN A 102 2.76 8.68 17.43
N PHE A 103 2.73 8.27 16.16
CA PHE A 103 1.66 8.57 15.21
C PHE A 103 1.03 7.28 14.64
N PRO A 104 0.15 6.57 15.38
CA PRO A 104 -0.40 5.28 14.94
C PRO A 104 -1.09 5.32 13.58
N LEU A 105 -1.81 6.39 13.27
CA LEU A 105 -2.51 6.52 11.99
C LEU A 105 -1.56 6.67 10.79
N ILE A 106 -0.41 7.34 11.01
CA ILE A 106 0.65 7.45 9.99
C ILE A 106 1.29 6.08 9.77
N ARG A 107 1.62 5.35 10.86
CA ARG A 107 2.14 3.98 10.76
C ARG A 107 1.18 3.04 10.05
N ARG A 108 -0.12 3.11 10.38
CA ARG A 108 -1.16 2.32 9.71
C ARG A 108 -1.20 2.59 8.20
N GLU A 109 -1.22 3.86 7.80
CA GLU A 109 -1.26 4.22 6.38
C GLU A 109 0.01 3.81 5.63
N ALA A 110 1.19 3.95 6.24
CA ALA A 110 2.44 3.45 5.68
C ALA A 110 2.44 1.91 5.55
N THR A 111 1.87 1.21 6.53
CA THR A 111 1.69 -0.25 6.53
C THR A 111 0.75 -0.71 5.41
N GLU A 112 -0.36 -0.01 5.18
CA GLU A 112 -1.26 -0.24 4.05
C GLU A 112 -0.53 -0.10 2.71
N LEU A 113 0.22 0.98 2.52
CA LEU A 113 0.98 1.22 1.29
C LEU A 113 2.10 0.20 1.07
N LEU A 114 2.77 -0.27 2.14
CA LEU A 114 3.72 -1.40 2.04
C LEU A 114 3.03 -2.66 1.53
N GLY A 115 1.80 -2.93 1.95
CA GLY A 115 1.00 -4.04 1.43
C GLY A 115 0.71 -3.93 -0.07
N GLN A 116 0.46 -2.71 -0.56
CA GLN A 116 0.23 -2.44 -1.98
C GLN A 116 1.52 -2.54 -2.81
N VAL A 117 2.65 -2.06 -2.27
CA VAL A 117 3.98 -2.22 -2.91
C VAL A 117 4.35 -3.69 -3.03
N GLY A 118 4.10 -4.49 -2.00
CA GLY A 118 4.30 -5.92 -2.00
C GLY A 118 5.77 -6.35 -2.00
N GLY A 119 5.98 -7.64 -2.30
CA GLY A 119 7.30 -8.25 -2.41
C GLY A 119 7.93 -8.64 -1.07
N GLU A 120 9.09 -9.30 -1.15
CA GLU A 120 9.78 -9.89 0.00
C GLU A 120 10.20 -8.84 1.05
N ARG A 121 10.65 -7.69 0.59
CA ARG A 121 11.08 -6.60 1.47
C ARG A 121 9.92 -6.00 2.25
N ALA A 122 8.75 -5.80 1.60
CA ALA A 122 7.54 -5.34 2.25
C ALA A 122 7.03 -6.38 3.28
N LYS A 123 7.00 -7.67 2.91
CA LYS A 123 6.66 -8.77 3.82
C LYS A 123 7.51 -8.71 5.10
N ASN A 124 8.83 -8.61 4.96
CA ASN A 124 9.74 -8.60 6.10
C ASN A 124 9.54 -7.37 7.00
N THR A 125 9.24 -6.21 6.43
CA THR A 125 8.91 -5.00 7.19
C THR A 125 7.57 -5.17 7.93
N LEU A 126 6.55 -5.70 7.27
CA LEU A 126 5.23 -5.94 7.87
C LEU A 126 5.27 -6.98 8.99
N LEU A 127 6.12 -8.02 8.90
CA LEU A 127 6.36 -8.96 9.98
C LEU A 127 6.98 -8.28 11.21
N ARG A 128 7.91 -7.33 11.01
CA ARG A 128 8.44 -6.52 12.14
C ARG A 128 7.35 -5.63 12.75
N VAL A 129 6.51 -4.99 11.91
CA VAL A 129 5.37 -4.19 12.41
C VAL A 129 4.41 -5.06 13.22
N LEU A 130 4.03 -6.23 12.71
CA LEU A 130 3.13 -7.16 13.40
C LEU A 130 3.68 -7.63 14.75
N ARG A 131 5.00 -7.76 14.88
CA ARG A 131 5.68 -8.18 16.12
C ARG A 131 5.83 -7.06 17.14
N ASP A 132 6.20 -5.85 16.67
CA ASP A 132 6.78 -4.82 17.51
C ASP A 132 5.85 -3.62 17.77
N ASP A 133 4.79 -3.41 16.96
CA ASP A 133 3.90 -2.27 17.14
C ASP A 133 2.93 -2.49 18.31
N PRO A 134 2.79 -1.52 19.23
CA PRO A 134 1.87 -1.63 20.36
C PRO A 134 0.38 -1.38 19.98
N GLU A 135 0.12 -0.79 18.83
CA GLU A 135 -1.19 -0.30 18.45
C GLU A 135 -1.97 -1.32 17.61
N VAL A 136 -3.09 -1.78 18.14
CA VAL A 136 -3.91 -2.84 17.51
C VAL A 136 -4.35 -2.47 16.09
N VAL A 137 -4.64 -1.19 15.83
CA VAL A 137 -5.04 -0.73 14.48
C VAL A 137 -3.92 -0.88 13.46
N VAL A 138 -2.66 -0.77 13.88
CA VAL A 138 -1.49 -0.98 13.02
C VAL A 138 -1.25 -2.47 12.81
N LEU A 139 -1.40 -3.28 13.88
CA LEU A 139 -1.30 -4.74 13.79
C LEU A 139 -2.35 -5.34 12.84
N ALA A 140 -3.60 -4.84 12.91
CA ALA A 140 -4.67 -5.28 12.01
C ALA A 140 -4.36 -4.99 10.54
N GLU A 141 -3.80 -3.81 10.26
CA GLU A 141 -3.37 -3.43 8.91
C GLU A 141 -2.20 -4.28 8.43
N ALA A 142 -1.18 -4.51 9.30
CA ALA A 142 -0.04 -5.35 8.96
C ALA A 142 -0.46 -6.80 8.65
N ALA A 143 -1.36 -7.35 9.45
CA ALA A 143 -1.92 -8.68 9.20
C ALA A 143 -2.63 -8.73 7.84
N TYR A 144 -3.50 -7.76 7.54
CA TYR A 144 -4.23 -7.68 6.28
C TYR A 144 -3.30 -7.54 5.07
N ALA A 145 -2.28 -6.67 5.19
CA ALA A 145 -1.27 -6.44 4.16
C ALA A 145 -0.44 -7.71 3.86
N LEU A 146 -0.04 -8.46 4.89
CA LEU A 146 0.67 -9.74 4.74
C LEU A 146 -0.15 -10.77 3.96
N GLY A 147 -1.45 -10.88 4.27
CA GLY A 147 -2.36 -11.74 3.52
C GLY A 147 -2.54 -11.30 2.06
N SER A 148 -2.52 -10.00 1.80
CA SER A 148 -2.64 -9.44 0.45
C SER A 148 -1.38 -9.67 -0.40
N ILE A 149 -0.20 -9.66 0.21
CA ILE A 149 1.07 -10.01 -0.46
C ILE A 149 1.11 -11.50 -0.83
N GLY A 150 0.54 -12.38 0.00
CA GLY A 150 0.42 -13.81 -0.29
C GLY A 150 1.71 -14.63 -0.16
N LEU A 151 2.84 -14.02 0.20
CA LEU A 151 4.12 -14.73 0.40
C LEU A 151 4.15 -15.45 1.75
N ASN A 152 4.46 -16.76 1.73
CA ASN A 152 4.47 -17.60 2.95
C ASN A 152 5.58 -18.67 2.92
N GLN A 153 6.81 -18.31 2.54
CA GLN A 153 7.93 -19.24 2.51
C GLN A 153 8.15 -19.84 3.91
N ASN A 154 8.29 -21.16 3.96
CA ASN A 154 8.50 -21.92 5.20
C ASN A 154 7.45 -21.65 6.29
N ASN A 155 6.22 -21.31 5.93
CA ASN A 155 5.12 -20.93 6.83
C ASN A 155 5.37 -19.69 7.70
N GLU A 156 6.40 -18.90 7.41
CA GLU A 156 6.82 -17.79 8.27
C GLU A 156 5.66 -16.82 8.57
N VAL A 157 4.91 -16.39 7.55
CA VAL A 157 3.81 -15.44 7.74
C VAL A 157 2.63 -16.07 8.45
N SER A 158 2.22 -17.28 8.04
CA SER A 158 1.10 -17.99 8.69
C SER A 158 1.38 -18.29 10.17
N ASP A 159 2.61 -18.63 10.52
CA ASP A 159 2.98 -18.91 11.91
C ASP A 159 2.90 -17.66 12.78
N TYR A 160 3.38 -16.51 12.29
CA TYR A 160 3.24 -15.23 13.00
C TYR A 160 1.79 -14.81 13.16
N LEU A 161 0.96 -14.98 12.14
CA LEU A 161 -0.47 -14.67 12.18
C LEU A 161 -1.20 -15.57 13.18
N VAL A 162 -0.96 -16.89 13.15
CA VAL A 162 -1.55 -17.85 14.10
C VAL A 162 -1.17 -17.51 15.52
N HIS A 163 0.13 -17.29 15.79
CA HIS A 163 0.58 -16.91 17.12
C HIS A 163 -0.08 -15.62 17.62
N THR A 164 -0.25 -14.63 16.74
CA THR A 164 -0.91 -13.36 17.08
C THR A 164 -2.39 -13.59 17.35
N LEU A 165 -3.07 -14.44 16.56
CA LEU A 165 -4.49 -14.76 16.73
C LEU A 165 -4.73 -15.51 18.05
N LEU A 166 -3.92 -16.53 18.37
CA LEU A 166 -4.01 -17.27 19.63
C LEU A 166 -3.81 -16.35 20.86
N ARG A 167 -2.86 -15.45 20.78
CA ARG A 167 -2.63 -14.45 21.82
C ARG A 167 -3.84 -13.53 22.00
N GLU A 168 -4.52 -13.16 20.90
CA GLU A 168 -5.71 -12.31 20.93
C GLU A 168 -6.93 -13.10 21.43
N ASN A 169 -7.09 -14.37 21.05
CA ASN A 169 -8.14 -15.26 21.53
C ASN A 169 -8.10 -15.44 23.05
N ALA A 170 -6.92 -15.44 23.64
CA ALA A 170 -6.71 -15.61 25.08
C ALA A 170 -7.05 -14.35 25.91
N ARG A 171 -7.37 -13.21 25.27
CA ARG A 171 -7.72 -11.96 25.97
C ARG A 171 -9.17 -12.01 26.45
N SER A 172 -9.43 -11.40 27.60
CA SER A 172 -10.80 -11.22 28.10
C SER A 172 -11.66 -10.30 27.21
N THR A 173 -11.02 -9.35 26.54
CA THR A 173 -11.66 -8.42 25.59
C THR A 173 -10.82 -8.36 24.33
N PRO A 174 -10.97 -9.36 23.42
CA PRO A 174 -10.19 -9.42 22.21
C PRO A 174 -10.65 -8.38 21.17
N ASP A 175 -9.72 -7.92 20.33
CA ASP A 175 -10.02 -6.96 19.28
C ASP A 175 -10.59 -7.66 18.04
N ASN A 176 -11.80 -7.25 17.66
CA ASN A 176 -12.51 -7.82 16.52
C ASN A 176 -11.86 -7.53 15.17
N ASN A 177 -11.28 -6.34 15.00
CA ASN A 177 -10.68 -5.94 13.72
C ASN A 177 -9.36 -6.69 13.48
N LEU A 178 -8.54 -6.83 14.52
CA LEU A 178 -7.30 -7.61 14.43
C LEU A 178 -7.61 -9.06 14.09
N ALA A 179 -8.51 -9.70 14.84
CA ALA A 179 -8.88 -11.09 14.59
C ALA A 179 -9.48 -11.28 13.18
N TYR A 180 -10.36 -10.38 12.75
CA TYR A 180 -10.96 -10.41 11.42
C TYR A 180 -9.91 -10.28 10.30
N SER A 181 -8.97 -9.34 10.46
CA SER A 181 -7.85 -9.16 9.51
C SER A 181 -6.98 -10.41 9.41
N ILE A 182 -6.66 -11.04 10.56
CA ILE A 182 -5.85 -12.26 10.58
C ILE A 182 -6.59 -13.42 9.90
N VAL A 183 -7.88 -13.63 10.21
CA VAL A 183 -8.68 -14.69 9.60
C VAL A 183 -8.71 -14.59 8.08
N ILE A 184 -8.97 -13.38 7.54
CA ILE A 184 -8.93 -13.13 6.09
C ILE A 184 -7.55 -13.41 5.52
N SER A 185 -6.50 -13.02 6.22
CA SER A 185 -5.14 -13.16 5.74
C SER A 185 -4.67 -14.61 5.71
N LEU A 186 -5.04 -15.41 6.69
CA LEU A 186 -4.78 -16.85 6.68
C LEU A 186 -5.49 -17.54 5.52
N GLU A 187 -6.73 -17.16 5.21
CA GLU A 187 -7.47 -17.69 4.06
C GLU A 187 -6.78 -17.33 2.74
N ARG A 188 -6.40 -16.04 2.54
CA ARG A 188 -5.68 -15.59 1.34
C ARG A 188 -4.32 -16.29 1.17
N LEU A 189 -3.59 -16.48 2.27
CA LEU A 189 -2.34 -17.23 2.24
C LEU A 189 -2.56 -18.69 1.86
N SER A 190 -3.63 -19.31 2.36
CA SER A 190 -4.00 -20.68 1.98
C SER A 190 -4.31 -20.78 0.49
N GLU A 191 -5.09 -19.84 -0.04
CA GLU A 191 -5.40 -19.76 -1.46
C GLU A 191 -4.14 -19.55 -2.33
N ALA A 192 -3.31 -18.59 -1.97
CA ALA A 192 -2.11 -18.23 -2.72
C ALA A 192 -1.01 -19.32 -2.72
N ASN A 193 -1.00 -20.20 -1.69
CA ASN A 193 0.03 -21.21 -1.52
C ASN A 193 -0.48 -22.67 -1.71
N GLY A 194 -1.72 -22.86 -2.16
CA GLY A 194 -2.30 -24.18 -2.36
C GLY A 194 -2.53 -24.97 -1.05
N GLY A 195 -2.86 -24.26 0.01
CA GLY A 195 -3.03 -24.76 1.37
C GLY A 195 -1.98 -24.24 2.35
N LEU A 196 -2.21 -24.42 3.64
CA LEU A 196 -1.25 -24.14 4.71
C LEU A 196 -0.89 -25.44 5.44
N ALA A 197 0.40 -25.72 5.53
CA ALA A 197 0.90 -26.96 6.13
C ALA A 197 0.79 -26.98 7.67
N ASN A 198 0.66 -25.81 8.32
CA ASN A 198 0.60 -25.70 9.78
C ASN A 198 -0.80 -26.08 10.30
N PRO A 199 -0.95 -27.21 11.05
CA PRO A 199 -2.25 -27.64 11.60
C PRO A 199 -2.79 -26.67 12.67
N GLU A 200 -1.94 -25.84 13.29
CA GLU A 200 -2.38 -24.86 14.28
C GLU A 200 -3.27 -23.78 13.69
N VAL A 201 -3.21 -23.54 12.38
CA VAL A 201 -4.10 -22.63 11.68
C VAL A 201 -5.56 -22.98 11.93
N ILE A 202 -5.92 -24.25 11.72
CA ILE A 202 -7.30 -24.71 11.91
C ILE A 202 -7.70 -24.63 13.39
N ASN A 203 -6.81 -25.01 14.30
CA ASN A 203 -7.08 -24.92 15.74
C ASN A 203 -7.31 -23.48 16.19
N ALA A 204 -6.50 -22.52 15.73
CA ALA A 204 -6.67 -21.11 16.03
C ALA A 204 -8.01 -20.54 15.51
N LEU A 205 -8.43 -20.98 14.31
CA LEU A 205 -9.71 -20.56 13.73
C LEU A 205 -10.91 -21.17 14.50
N ILE A 206 -10.84 -22.44 14.94
CA ILE A 206 -11.87 -23.08 15.79
C ILE A 206 -11.98 -22.33 17.11
N GLU A 207 -10.87 -21.98 17.72
CA GLU A 207 -10.84 -21.19 18.95
C GLU A 207 -11.44 -19.81 18.74
N THR A 208 -11.10 -19.12 17.64
CA THR A 208 -11.71 -17.82 17.27
C THR A 208 -13.22 -17.91 17.12
N ALA A 209 -13.74 -18.99 16.51
CA ALA A 209 -15.17 -19.21 16.36
C ALA A 209 -15.90 -19.39 17.72
N SER A 210 -15.16 -19.81 18.75
CA SER A 210 -15.69 -20.07 20.12
C SER A 210 -15.39 -18.92 21.11
N SER A 211 -14.49 -18.00 20.75
CA SER A 211 -14.05 -16.88 21.60
C SER A 211 -15.06 -15.72 21.63
N PRO A 212 -14.94 -14.76 22.58
CA PRO A 212 -15.92 -13.70 22.79
C PRO A 212 -15.87 -12.58 21.75
N TYR A 213 -15.70 -12.93 20.48
CA TYR A 213 -15.81 -12.01 19.35
C TYR A 213 -17.27 -11.75 18.94
N ILE A 214 -17.49 -10.66 18.20
CA ILE A 214 -18.77 -10.43 17.54
C ILE A 214 -19.08 -11.53 16.53
N ARG A 215 -20.38 -11.75 16.24
CA ARG A 215 -20.83 -12.81 15.34
C ARG A 215 -20.12 -12.81 13.99
N THR A 216 -19.86 -11.63 13.42
CA THR A 216 -19.18 -11.50 12.12
C THR A 216 -17.80 -12.14 12.12
N VAL A 217 -16.99 -11.92 13.15
CA VAL A 217 -15.65 -12.53 13.27
C VAL A 217 -15.74 -14.04 13.42
N ARG A 218 -16.62 -14.51 14.33
CA ARG A 218 -16.82 -15.95 14.57
C ARG A 218 -17.27 -16.69 13.31
N MET A 219 -18.25 -16.14 12.58
CA MET A 219 -18.72 -16.75 11.33
C MET A 219 -17.64 -16.72 10.25
N ARG A 220 -16.86 -15.64 10.16
CA ARG A 220 -15.75 -15.55 9.21
C ARG A 220 -14.68 -16.61 9.46
N ALA A 221 -14.40 -16.93 10.75
CA ALA A 221 -13.48 -18.01 11.09
C ALA A 221 -14.02 -19.38 10.66
N VAL A 222 -15.33 -19.64 10.81
CA VAL A 222 -15.96 -20.87 10.31
C VAL A 222 -15.87 -20.96 8.80
N ASP A 223 -16.20 -19.89 8.09
CA ASP A 223 -16.13 -19.83 6.62
C ASP A 223 -14.70 -20.09 6.12
N ALA A 224 -13.69 -19.49 6.78
CA ALA A 224 -12.29 -19.69 6.44
C ALA A 224 -11.86 -21.18 6.59
N ILE A 225 -12.31 -21.88 7.65
CA ILE A 225 -12.04 -23.32 7.82
C ILE A 225 -12.61 -24.13 6.65
N VAL A 226 -13.85 -23.82 6.23
CA VAL A 226 -14.49 -24.52 5.10
C VAL A 226 -13.72 -24.29 3.81
N ASN A 227 -13.42 -23.02 3.51
CA ASN A 227 -12.73 -22.64 2.28
C ASN A 227 -11.31 -23.24 2.20
N MET A 228 -10.55 -23.19 3.31
CA MET A 228 -9.19 -23.75 3.36
C MET A 228 -9.16 -25.26 3.13
N ARG A 229 -10.18 -25.99 3.59
CA ARG A 229 -10.27 -27.45 3.37
C ARG A 229 -10.42 -27.79 1.88
N ASP A 230 -11.05 -26.93 1.11
CA ASP A 230 -11.26 -27.15 -0.32
C ASP A 230 -9.99 -26.85 -1.15
N HIS A 231 -9.10 -26.00 -0.65
CA HIS A 231 -7.80 -25.69 -1.28
C HIS A 231 -6.68 -26.70 -0.92
N GLY A 232 -6.84 -27.49 0.14
CA GLY A 232 -5.86 -28.50 0.58
C GLY A 232 -6.06 -29.89 -0.03
N ARG A 233 -6.93 -30.01 -1.05
CA ARG A 233 -7.17 -31.25 -1.82
C ARG A 233 -6.56 -31.15 -3.20
#